data_2de2bcfe469b23be35eafa15a67c6a08
#
_entry.id   2de2bcfe469b23be35eafa15a67c6a08
#
_cell.length_a   1.000
_cell.length_b   1.000
_cell.length_c   1.000
_cell.angle_alpha   90.00
_cell.angle_beta   90.00
_cell.angle_gamma   90.00
#
_symmetry.space_group_name_H-M   'P 1'
#
loop_
_entity.id
_entity.type
_entity.pdbx_description
1 polymer ?
#
loop_
_entity_poly.entity_id
_entity_poly.type
_entity_poly.pdbx_seq_one_letter_code
_entity_poly.pdbx_strand_id
1 'polypeptide(L)'
;VGLSLYHDYRVTKDIDAWWNSEARERDKQIVIDFLKATLDEFGTVAIRRFGDVVSLDLQQEGKVVFNFQIANRSVLLRPTVGSPWAPVTLDSMDDLVASKMSALIDRGAPRDFLDIYEICNQNLISILRCWELWQEREIKRGVAEPDQKIGCEALLLHLSRIEKSRPLEKITDSDDRKRAKNVREWFKNEFCKRKIQSN
;
A
#
# COMPACT_ATOMS: atom_id res chain seq x y z
N VAL A 1 -1.14 -2.34 -7.42
CA VAL A 1 -0.67 -3.32 -8.45
C VAL A 1 0.44 -4.21 -7.92
N GLY A 2 1.51 -3.69 -7.28
CA GLY A 2 2.66 -4.51 -6.89
C GLY A 2 2.30 -5.81 -6.17
N LEU A 3 1.53 -5.75 -5.07
CA LEU A 3 1.10 -6.96 -4.35
C LEU A 3 0.18 -7.86 -5.18
N SER A 4 -0.68 -7.30 -6.04
CA SER A 4 -1.56 -8.08 -6.90
C SER A 4 -0.80 -8.89 -7.96
N LEU A 5 0.42 -8.50 -8.31
CA LEU A 5 1.28 -9.27 -9.21
C LEU A 5 1.94 -10.46 -8.53
N TYR A 6 2.15 -10.36 -7.22
CA TYR A 6 2.64 -11.49 -6.43
C TYR A 6 1.50 -12.40 -5.99
N HIS A 7 0.30 -11.83 -5.84
CA HIS A 7 -0.85 -12.56 -5.35
C HIS A 7 -2.17 -11.87 -5.71
N ASP A 8 -2.97 -12.53 -6.55
CA ASP A 8 -4.24 -12.01 -7.07
C ASP A 8 -5.39 -12.26 -6.07
N TYR A 9 -5.55 -11.38 -5.09
CA TYR A 9 -6.61 -11.46 -4.07
C TYR A 9 -7.66 -10.34 -4.17
N ARG A 10 -7.41 -9.32 -4.98
CA ARG A 10 -8.35 -8.24 -5.23
C ARG A 10 -8.04 -7.46 -6.51
N VAL A 11 -9.07 -6.90 -7.09
CA VAL A 11 -8.93 -5.92 -8.19
C VAL A 11 -8.29 -4.63 -7.66
N THR A 12 -7.31 -4.11 -8.37
CA THR A 12 -6.73 -2.80 -8.09
C THR A 12 -7.28 -1.75 -9.05
N LYS A 13 -7.48 -0.53 -8.52
CA LYS A 13 -7.91 0.65 -9.29
C LYS A 13 -6.84 1.74 -9.26
N ASP A 14 -5.66 1.40 -8.78
CA ASP A 14 -4.54 2.33 -8.62
C ASP A 14 -3.21 1.67 -9.01
N ILE A 15 -2.33 2.47 -9.58
CA ILE A 15 -0.92 2.15 -9.79
C ILE A 15 -0.11 3.22 -9.08
N ASP A 16 0.72 2.79 -8.12
CA ASP A 16 1.76 3.63 -7.54
C ASP A 16 3.09 3.31 -8.22
N ALA A 17 3.75 4.31 -8.74
CA ALA A 17 5.04 4.23 -9.41
C ALA A 17 6.05 5.19 -8.80
N TRP A 18 7.30 4.94 -9.05
CA TRP A 18 8.40 5.75 -8.56
C TRP A 18 9.28 6.21 -9.71
N TRP A 19 9.68 7.48 -9.66
CA TRP A 19 10.69 7.96 -10.59
C TRP A 19 12.02 7.25 -10.33
N ASN A 20 12.71 6.92 -11.41
CA ASN A 20 14.13 6.60 -11.31
C ASN A 20 14.86 7.83 -10.77
N SER A 21 15.81 7.65 -9.86
CA SER A 21 16.59 8.73 -9.25
C SER A 21 17.36 9.59 -10.28
N GLU A 22 17.66 9.03 -11.45
CA GLU A 22 18.36 9.70 -12.54
C GLU A 22 17.42 10.42 -13.53
N ALA A 23 16.10 10.26 -13.37
CA ALA A 23 15.11 10.85 -14.27
C ALA A 23 15.13 12.38 -14.19
N ARG A 24 15.42 13.03 -15.31
CA ARG A 24 15.39 14.48 -15.44
C ARG A 24 13.95 14.98 -15.63
N GLU A 25 13.68 16.23 -15.32
CA GLU A 25 12.34 16.81 -15.45
C GLU A 25 11.76 16.68 -16.87
N ARG A 26 12.60 16.79 -17.91
CA ARG A 26 12.17 16.54 -19.30
C ARG A 26 11.68 15.11 -19.50
N ASP A 27 12.39 14.14 -18.95
CA ASP A 27 12.06 12.70 -19.08
C ASP A 27 10.78 12.40 -18.33
N LYS A 28 10.59 12.98 -17.13
CA LYS A 28 9.37 12.89 -16.33
C LYS A 28 8.16 13.44 -17.09
N GLN A 29 8.32 14.62 -17.73
CA GLN A 29 7.22 15.23 -18.49
C GLN A 29 6.82 14.36 -19.70
N ILE A 30 7.78 13.78 -20.43
CA ILE A 30 7.51 12.86 -21.54
C ILE A 30 6.67 11.66 -21.07
N VAL A 31 7.02 11.06 -19.91
CA VAL A 31 6.26 9.95 -19.32
C VAL A 31 4.84 10.38 -18.94
N ILE A 32 4.68 11.56 -18.32
CA ILE A 32 3.37 12.08 -17.93
C ILE A 32 2.49 12.31 -19.17
N ASP A 33 3.04 12.92 -20.22
CA ASP A 33 2.31 13.20 -21.45
C ASP A 33 1.90 11.90 -22.17
N PHE A 34 2.78 10.90 -22.19
CA PHE A 34 2.48 9.57 -22.73
C PHE A 34 1.37 8.87 -21.95
N LEU A 35 1.47 8.84 -20.61
CA LEU A 35 0.44 8.26 -19.75
C LEU A 35 -0.90 8.96 -19.93
N LYS A 36 -0.89 10.30 -20.00
CA LYS A 36 -2.11 11.06 -20.25
C LYS A 36 -2.73 10.68 -21.56
N ALA A 37 -1.97 10.68 -22.65
CA ALA A 37 -2.47 10.33 -24.00
C ALA A 37 -3.05 8.91 -24.03
N THR A 38 -2.37 7.94 -23.38
CA THR A 38 -2.85 6.55 -23.29
C THR A 38 -4.15 6.45 -22.47
N LEU A 39 -4.25 7.14 -21.34
CA LEU A 39 -5.44 7.09 -20.50
C LEU A 39 -6.62 7.88 -21.11
N ASP A 40 -6.37 8.94 -21.88
CA ASP A 40 -7.42 9.71 -22.58
C ASP A 40 -8.20 8.85 -23.60
N GLU A 41 -7.65 7.72 -24.06
CA GLU A 41 -8.38 6.76 -24.92
C GLU A 41 -9.55 6.07 -24.17
N PHE A 42 -9.50 6.05 -22.83
CA PHE A 42 -10.48 5.36 -21.99
C PHE A 42 -11.45 6.31 -21.27
N GLY A 43 -11.20 7.62 -21.28
CA GLY A 43 -12.04 8.61 -20.62
C GLY A 43 -11.33 9.95 -20.44
N THR A 44 -11.81 10.79 -19.56
CA THR A 44 -11.20 12.10 -19.28
C THR A 44 -10.12 11.97 -18.23
N VAL A 45 -8.92 12.53 -18.49
CA VAL A 45 -7.81 12.47 -17.55
C VAL A 45 -7.60 13.83 -16.86
N ALA A 46 -7.70 13.84 -15.54
CA ALA A 46 -7.31 14.97 -14.71
C ALA A 46 -5.92 14.76 -14.11
N ILE A 47 -5.01 15.72 -14.32
CA ILE A 47 -3.66 15.68 -13.72
C ILE A 47 -3.65 16.59 -12.50
N ARG A 48 -3.17 16.05 -11.38
CA ARG A 48 -2.94 16.80 -10.13
C ARG A 48 -1.48 16.68 -9.72
N ARG A 49 -0.92 17.75 -9.16
CA ARG A 49 0.45 17.78 -8.67
C ARG A 49 0.46 18.24 -7.20
N PHE A 50 1.14 17.48 -6.35
CA PHE A 50 1.28 17.76 -4.94
C PHE A 50 2.75 17.54 -4.54
N GLY A 51 3.52 18.62 -4.46
CA GLY A 51 4.97 18.52 -4.24
C GLY A 51 5.61 17.71 -5.38
N ASP A 52 6.24 16.61 -5.04
CA ASP A 52 6.90 15.69 -5.97
C ASP A 52 6.00 14.56 -6.49
N VAL A 53 4.72 14.55 -6.08
CA VAL A 53 3.75 13.55 -6.52
C VAL A 53 2.94 14.08 -7.71
N VAL A 54 2.86 13.28 -8.77
CA VAL A 54 1.97 13.49 -9.92
C VAL A 54 0.92 12.41 -9.92
N SER A 55 -0.36 12.79 -9.97
CA SER A 55 -1.50 11.89 -10.01
C SER A 55 -2.28 12.12 -11.31
N LEU A 56 -2.54 11.05 -12.05
CA LEU A 56 -3.40 11.03 -13.24
C LEU A 56 -4.67 10.26 -12.87
N ASP A 57 -5.80 10.96 -12.80
CA ASP A 57 -7.11 10.40 -12.49
C ASP A 57 -7.89 10.18 -13.77
N LEU A 58 -8.11 8.92 -14.16
CA LEU A 58 -9.03 8.58 -15.24
C LEU A 58 -10.46 8.67 -14.72
N GLN A 59 -11.27 9.48 -15.39
CA GLN A 59 -12.67 9.71 -15.06
C GLN A 59 -13.59 9.16 -16.16
N GLN A 60 -14.63 8.46 -15.74
CA GLN A 60 -15.75 8.02 -16.57
C GLN A 60 -17.05 8.46 -15.88
N GLU A 61 -17.96 9.08 -16.61
CA GLU A 61 -19.24 9.58 -16.08
C GLU A 61 -19.08 10.45 -14.82
N GLY A 62 -18.02 11.28 -14.78
CA GLY A 62 -17.71 12.17 -13.65
C GLY A 62 -17.16 11.47 -12.40
N LYS A 63 -16.84 10.18 -12.48
CA LYS A 63 -16.25 9.41 -11.36
C LYS A 63 -14.83 8.97 -11.70
N VAL A 64 -13.94 9.04 -10.72
CA VAL A 64 -12.60 8.47 -10.85
C VAL A 64 -12.72 6.95 -10.82
N VAL A 65 -12.36 6.30 -11.93
CA VAL A 65 -12.39 4.83 -12.10
C VAL A 65 -11.02 4.21 -11.97
N PHE A 66 -9.96 4.98 -12.25
CA PHE A 66 -8.58 4.52 -12.14
C PHE A 66 -7.67 5.70 -11.78
N ASN A 67 -6.60 5.42 -11.02
CA ASN A 67 -5.59 6.41 -10.64
C ASN A 67 -4.19 5.88 -10.93
N PHE A 68 -3.36 6.70 -11.57
CA PHE A 68 -1.93 6.45 -11.73
C PHE A 68 -1.16 7.52 -10.95
N GLN A 69 -0.39 7.10 -9.97
CA GLN A 69 0.39 8.00 -9.13
C GLN A 69 1.89 7.76 -9.33
N ILE A 70 2.67 8.81 -9.52
CA ILE A 70 4.12 8.73 -9.62
C ILE A 70 4.73 9.72 -8.65
N ALA A 71 5.70 9.27 -7.86
CA ALA A 71 6.39 10.08 -6.85
C ALA A 71 7.90 9.82 -6.85
N ASN A 72 8.65 10.66 -6.17
CA ASN A 72 10.04 10.35 -5.84
C ASN A 72 10.05 9.27 -4.75
N ARG A 73 10.95 8.31 -4.88
CA ARG A 73 11.11 7.26 -3.89
C ARG A 73 11.85 7.80 -2.67
N SER A 74 11.28 7.64 -1.49
CA SER A 74 11.92 8.05 -0.24
C SER A 74 12.91 7.00 0.28
N VAL A 75 12.55 5.72 0.20
CA VAL A 75 13.35 4.61 0.74
C VAL A 75 13.19 3.37 -0.14
N LEU A 76 14.27 2.65 -0.33
CA LEU A 76 14.31 1.32 -0.94
C LEU A 76 15.09 0.39 -0.01
N LEU A 77 14.49 -0.74 0.39
CA LEU A 77 15.12 -1.73 1.27
C LEU A 77 15.96 -2.73 0.48
N ARG A 78 15.44 -3.16 -0.67
CA ARG A 78 16.06 -4.17 -1.54
C ARG A 78 16.07 -3.66 -2.98
N PRO A 79 16.95 -4.20 -3.84
CA PRO A 79 16.90 -3.93 -5.27
C PRO A 79 15.53 -4.28 -5.85
N THR A 80 15.10 -3.49 -6.83
CA THR A 80 13.90 -3.80 -7.60
C THR A 80 14.07 -5.10 -8.39
N VAL A 81 12.97 -5.77 -8.70
CA VAL A 81 12.94 -7.00 -9.48
C VAL A 81 12.39 -6.73 -10.89
N GLY A 82 12.75 -7.59 -11.84
CA GLY A 82 12.22 -7.48 -13.19
C GLY A 82 10.71 -7.67 -13.23
N SER A 83 10.04 -6.97 -14.13
CA SER A 83 8.62 -7.16 -14.42
C SER A 83 8.42 -7.85 -15.77
N PRO A 84 7.22 -8.38 -16.06
CA PRO A 84 6.87 -8.85 -17.39
C PRO A 84 6.88 -7.72 -18.46
N TRP A 85 6.91 -6.47 -18.02
CA TRP A 85 6.84 -5.27 -18.88
C TRP A 85 8.15 -4.49 -18.87
N ALA A 86 9.20 -5.08 -19.46
CA ALA A 86 10.48 -4.37 -19.56
C ALA A 86 10.33 -3.04 -20.34
N PRO A 87 10.99 -1.94 -19.94
CA PRO A 87 12.01 -1.84 -18.87
C PRO A 87 11.48 -1.53 -17.47
N VAL A 88 10.17 -1.66 -17.24
CA VAL A 88 9.57 -1.40 -15.91
C VAL A 88 10.05 -2.45 -14.91
N THR A 89 10.46 -1.99 -13.72
CA THR A 89 10.81 -2.86 -12.61
C THR A 89 9.76 -2.79 -11.50
N LEU A 90 9.69 -3.81 -10.67
CA LEU A 90 8.79 -3.90 -9.53
C LEU A 90 9.56 -3.76 -8.23
N ASP A 91 8.89 -3.23 -7.21
CA ASP A 91 9.40 -3.30 -5.85
C ASP A 91 9.51 -4.76 -5.40
N SER A 92 10.53 -5.05 -4.62
CA SER A 92 10.63 -6.34 -3.95
C SER A 92 9.43 -6.58 -3.03
N MET A 93 9.13 -7.84 -2.71
CA MET A 93 8.10 -8.16 -1.72
C MET A 93 8.39 -7.47 -0.37
N ASP A 94 9.66 -7.43 0.05
CA ASP A 94 10.10 -6.76 1.28
C ASP A 94 9.73 -5.26 1.26
N ASP A 95 9.98 -4.56 0.14
CA ASP A 95 9.64 -3.14 -0.01
C ASP A 95 8.14 -2.89 -0.04
N LEU A 96 7.38 -3.75 -0.74
CA LEU A 96 5.92 -3.65 -0.80
C LEU A 96 5.31 -3.83 0.59
N VAL A 97 5.77 -4.83 1.35
CA VAL A 97 5.29 -5.08 2.72
C VAL A 97 5.68 -3.94 3.65
N ALA A 98 6.94 -3.50 3.61
CA ALA A 98 7.40 -2.37 4.42
C ALA A 98 6.59 -1.10 4.16
N SER A 99 6.31 -0.80 2.89
CA SER A 99 5.48 0.35 2.48
C SER A 99 4.04 0.21 2.97
N LYS A 100 3.47 -0.99 2.89
CA LYS A 100 2.12 -1.28 3.39
C LYS A 100 2.04 -1.19 4.90
N MET A 101 3.06 -1.65 5.62
CA MET A 101 3.13 -1.52 7.07
C MET A 101 3.21 -0.05 7.52
N SER A 102 4.04 0.78 6.86
CA SER A 102 4.08 2.23 7.14
C SER A 102 2.71 2.87 6.87
N ALA A 103 2.10 2.60 5.71
CA ALA A 103 0.76 3.13 5.39
C ALA A 103 -0.32 2.66 6.38
N LEU A 104 -0.24 1.42 6.84
CA LEU A 104 -1.15 0.84 7.82
C LEU A 104 -1.03 1.54 9.18
N ILE A 105 0.19 1.84 9.63
CA ILE A 105 0.45 2.52 10.90
C ILE A 105 0.12 4.01 10.81
N ASP A 106 0.47 4.67 9.69
CA ASP A 106 0.28 6.11 9.52
C ASP A 106 -1.20 6.50 9.33
N ARG A 107 -1.95 5.79 8.49
CA ARG A 107 -3.32 6.15 8.10
C ARG A 107 -4.39 5.09 8.39
N GLY A 108 -4.01 3.81 8.47
CA GLY A 108 -4.91 2.71 8.81
C GLY A 108 -6.12 2.56 7.89
N ALA A 109 -5.94 2.68 6.58
CA ALA A 109 -7.05 2.49 5.65
C ALA A 109 -7.50 1.02 5.64
N PRO A 110 -8.81 0.71 5.52
CA PRO A 110 -9.32 -0.67 5.54
C PRO A 110 -8.64 -1.61 4.55
N ARG A 111 -8.23 -1.10 3.38
CA ARG A 111 -7.52 -1.88 2.37
C ARG A 111 -6.11 -2.29 2.83
N ASP A 112 -5.42 -1.44 3.60
CA ASP A 112 -4.08 -1.74 4.06
C ASP A 112 -4.11 -2.86 5.12
N PHE A 113 -5.15 -2.90 5.98
CA PHE A 113 -5.41 -4.03 6.88
C PHE A 113 -5.65 -5.32 6.11
N LEU A 114 -6.46 -5.27 5.06
CA LEU A 114 -6.73 -6.44 4.22
C LEU A 114 -5.46 -6.94 3.53
N ASP A 115 -4.67 -6.04 2.96
CA ASP A 115 -3.45 -6.38 2.24
C ASP A 115 -2.46 -7.14 3.16
N ILE A 116 -2.19 -6.63 4.38
CA ILE A 116 -1.30 -7.31 5.35
C ILE A 116 -1.90 -8.62 5.85
N TYR A 117 -3.21 -8.67 6.13
CA TYR A 117 -3.88 -9.91 6.54
C TYR A 117 -3.70 -11.01 5.49
N GLU A 118 -3.98 -10.72 4.22
CA GLU A 118 -3.94 -11.71 3.14
C GLU A 118 -2.54 -12.27 2.92
N ILE A 119 -1.52 -11.44 2.88
CA ILE A 119 -0.14 -11.92 2.67
C ILE A 119 0.36 -12.76 3.85
N CYS A 120 -0.05 -12.46 5.09
CA CYS A 120 0.29 -13.26 6.26
C CYS A 120 -0.53 -14.56 6.32
N ASN A 121 -1.84 -14.50 6.06
CA ASN A 121 -2.75 -15.64 6.11
C ASN A 121 -2.39 -16.71 5.07
N GLN A 122 -1.79 -16.30 3.97
CA GLN A 122 -1.29 -17.21 2.92
C GLN A 122 0.16 -17.65 3.13
N ASN A 123 0.74 -17.32 4.26
CA ASN A 123 2.13 -17.65 4.61
C ASN A 123 3.17 -17.12 3.61
N LEU A 124 2.84 -16.07 2.87
CA LEU A 124 3.82 -15.40 2.00
C LEU A 124 4.87 -14.63 2.81
N ILE A 125 4.47 -14.16 4.00
CA ILE A 125 5.35 -13.51 4.95
C ILE A 125 4.85 -13.75 6.39
N SER A 126 5.77 -13.80 7.36
CA SER A 126 5.38 -13.93 8.77
C SER A 126 5.06 -12.57 9.40
N ILE A 127 4.23 -12.58 10.46
CA ILE A 127 3.95 -11.39 11.26
C ILE A 127 5.25 -10.73 11.78
N LEU A 128 6.18 -11.55 12.26
CA LEU A 128 7.48 -11.06 12.73
C LEU A 128 8.20 -10.31 11.62
N ARG A 129 8.25 -10.90 10.42
CA ARG A 129 8.92 -10.27 9.28
C ARG A 129 8.26 -8.96 8.84
N CYS A 130 6.94 -8.83 8.94
CA CYS A 130 6.25 -7.56 8.69
C CYS A 130 6.77 -6.44 9.61
N TRP A 131 6.92 -6.73 10.91
CA TRP A 131 7.44 -5.77 11.88
C TRP A 131 8.92 -5.43 11.65
N GLU A 132 9.75 -6.42 11.37
CA GLU A 132 11.17 -6.21 11.03
C GLU A 132 11.32 -5.29 9.81
N LEU A 133 10.57 -5.55 8.75
CA LEU A 133 10.62 -4.74 7.53
C LEU A 133 10.12 -3.31 7.75
N TRP A 134 9.09 -3.13 8.56
CA TRP A 134 8.65 -1.81 8.97
C TRP A 134 9.74 -1.06 9.74
N GLN A 135 10.33 -1.69 10.74
CA GLN A 135 11.42 -1.08 11.53
C GLN A 135 12.61 -0.73 10.64
N GLU A 136 13.05 -1.64 9.76
CA GLU A 136 14.13 -1.39 8.82
C GLU A 136 13.84 -0.16 7.93
N ARG A 137 12.59 -0.05 7.45
CA ARG A 137 12.16 1.10 6.64
C ARG A 137 12.16 2.40 7.45
N GLU A 138 11.62 2.40 8.65
CA GLU A 138 11.55 3.60 9.49
C GLU A 138 12.94 4.07 9.90
N ILE A 139 13.87 3.16 10.21
CA ILE A 139 15.28 3.50 10.46
C ILE A 139 15.90 4.18 9.23
N LYS A 140 15.68 3.64 8.04
CA LYS A 140 16.17 4.28 6.80
C LYS A 140 15.49 5.63 6.51
N ARG A 141 14.31 5.88 7.03
CA ARG A 141 13.62 7.18 6.99
C ARG A 141 14.16 8.18 8.03
N GLY A 142 15.04 7.75 8.93
CA GLY A 142 15.64 8.58 9.97
C GLY A 142 14.97 8.48 11.33
N VAL A 143 14.05 7.54 11.55
CA VAL A 143 13.51 7.24 12.88
C VAL A 143 14.56 6.43 13.64
N ALA A 144 15.05 6.95 14.75
CA ALA A 144 16.17 6.32 15.47
C ALA A 144 15.77 4.94 16.06
N GLU A 145 14.60 4.87 16.70
CA GLU A 145 14.11 3.66 17.39
C GLU A 145 12.61 3.46 17.11
N PRO A 146 12.25 2.81 15.98
CA PRO A 146 10.86 2.49 15.71
C PRO A 146 10.31 1.50 16.74
N ASP A 147 9.30 1.93 17.53
CA ASP A 147 8.71 1.11 18.59
C ASP A 147 7.48 0.37 18.08
N GLN A 148 7.58 -0.96 18.02
CA GLN A 148 6.48 -1.84 17.62
C GLN A 148 5.26 -1.66 18.53
N LYS A 149 5.43 -1.36 19.82
CA LYS A 149 4.30 -1.14 20.73
C LYS A 149 3.50 0.08 20.31
N ILE A 150 4.16 1.18 20.00
CA ILE A 150 3.53 2.40 19.47
C ILE A 150 2.82 2.10 18.14
N GLY A 151 3.47 1.33 17.25
CA GLY A 151 2.85 0.87 16.02
C GLY A 151 1.56 0.07 16.27
N CYS A 152 1.57 -0.89 17.19
CA CYS A 152 0.39 -1.67 17.56
C CYS A 152 -0.73 -0.78 18.14
N GLU A 153 -0.41 0.18 19.00
CA GLU A 153 -1.40 1.12 19.56
C GLU A 153 -2.06 1.95 18.44
N ALA A 154 -1.29 2.41 17.45
CA ALA A 154 -1.81 3.11 16.29
C ALA A 154 -2.77 2.22 15.48
N LEU A 155 -2.40 0.96 15.22
CA LEU A 155 -3.25 0.00 14.51
C LEU A 155 -4.58 -0.24 15.25
N LEU A 156 -4.55 -0.45 16.55
CA LEU A 156 -5.75 -0.67 17.35
C LEU A 156 -6.66 0.57 17.38
N LEU A 157 -6.07 1.77 17.39
CA LEU A 157 -6.81 3.03 17.27
C LEU A 157 -7.50 3.14 15.90
N HIS A 158 -6.78 2.83 14.82
CA HIS A 158 -7.37 2.84 13.48
C HIS A 158 -8.50 1.82 13.34
N LEU A 159 -8.33 0.60 13.88
CA LEU A 159 -9.40 -0.41 13.90
C LEU A 159 -10.64 0.10 14.64
N SER A 160 -10.47 0.72 15.81
CA SER A 160 -11.58 1.32 16.56
C SER A 160 -12.32 2.39 15.75
N ARG A 161 -11.61 3.23 15.00
CA ARG A 161 -12.21 4.23 14.09
C ARG A 161 -12.98 3.57 12.96
N ILE A 162 -12.42 2.52 12.34
CA ILE A 162 -13.09 1.74 11.29
C ILE A 162 -14.36 1.09 11.83
N GLU A 163 -14.33 0.51 13.03
CA GLU A 163 -15.50 -0.12 13.65
C GLU A 163 -16.64 0.88 13.89
N LYS A 164 -16.31 2.11 14.28
CA LYS A 164 -17.30 3.19 14.45
C LYS A 164 -17.86 3.70 13.14
N SER A 165 -17.01 3.92 12.13
CA SER A 165 -17.41 4.52 10.85
C SER A 165 -18.04 3.51 9.87
N ARG A 166 -17.62 2.25 9.96
CA ARG A 166 -18.05 1.14 9.12
C ARG A 166 -18.34 -0.10 9.97
N PRO A 167 -19.38 -0.07 10.81
CA PRO A 167 -19.73 -1.22 11.64
C PRO A 167 -20.11 -2.42 10.76
N LEU A 168 -19.85 -3.65 11.24
CA LEU A 168 -20.05 -4.87 10.47
C LEU A 168 -21.50 -5.05 10.02
N GLU A 169 -22.46 -4.56 10.80
CA GLU A 169 -23.91 -4.64 10.52
C GLU A 169 -24.30 -3.84 9.27
N LYS A 170 -23.50 -2.81 8.91
CA LYS A 170 -23.73 -1.99 7.70
C LYS A 170 -23.11 -2.59 6.43
N ILE A 171 -22.35 -3.66 6.53
CA ILE A 171 -21.81 -4.37 5.37
C ILE A 171 -22.91 -5.34 4.89
N THR A 172 -23.48 -5.04 3.75
CA THR A 172 -24.64 -5.80 3.20
C THR A 172 -24.24 -7.17 2.69
N ASP A 173 -23.10 -7.26 2.01
CA ASP A 173 -22.58 -8.53 1.52
C ASP A 173 -22.10 -9.42 2.69
N SER A 174 -22.51 -10.68 2.70
CA SER A 174 -22.21 -11.63 3.79
C SER A 174 -20.75 -12.02 3.84
N ASP A 175 -20.11 -12.20 2.68
CA ASP A 175 -18.74 -12.65 2.58
C ASP A 175 -17.78 -11.51 2.91
N ASP A 176 -18.08 -10.31 2.43
CA ASP A 176 -17.34 -9.09 2.80
C ASP A 176 -17.45 -8.82 4.30
N ARG A 177 -18.63 -9.03 4.91
CA ARG A 177 -18.84 -8.89 6.35
C ARG A 177 -18.00 -9.89 7.14
N LYS A 178 -18.03 -11.16 6.74
CA LYS A 178 -17.24 -12.23 7.35
C LYS A 178 -15.74 -11.94 7.23
N ARG A 179 -15.30 -11.54 6.04
CA ARG A 179 -13.90 -11.16 5.78
C ARG A 179 -13.47 -9.98 6.65
N ALA A 180 -14.27 -8.92 6.70
CA ALA A 180 -13.99 -7.76 7.54
C ALA A 180 -13.89 -8.12 9.04
N LYS A 181 -14.77 -9.02 9.52
CA LYS A 181 -14.72 -9.55 10.90
C LYS A 181 -13.40 -10.28 11.15
N ASN A 182 -13.05 -11.24 10.29
CA ASN A 182 -11.83 -12.04 10.44
C ASN A 182 -10.58 -11.16 10.47
N VAL A 183 -10.47 -10.19 9.56
CA VAL A 183 -9.36 -9.22 9.53
C VAL A 183 -9.24 -8.47 10.86
N ARG A 184 -10.35 -7.90 11.37
CA ARG A 184 -10.34 -7.13 12.62
C ARG A 184 -9.95 -7.99 13.82
N GLU A 185 -10.49 -9.19 13.93
CA GLU A 185 -10.18 -10.13 15.02
C GLU A 185 -8.74 -10.59 14.97
N TRP A 186 -8.21 -10.90 13.79
CA TRP A 186 -6.83 -11.32 13.60
C TRP A 186 -5.85 -10.23 14.05
N PHE A 187 -6.05 -8.97 13.66
CA PHE A 187 -5.18 -7.87 14.10
C PHE A 187 -5.19 -7.69 15.61
N LYS A 188 -6.36 -7.80 16.26
CA LYS A 188 -6.50 -7.69 17.72
C LYS A 188 -5.87 -8.88 18.47
N ASN A 189 -6.04 -10.06 17.93
CA ASN A 189 -5.77 -11.31 18.66
C ASN A 189 -4.43 -11.94 18.34
N GLU A 190 -3.86 -11.67 17.17
CA GLU A 190 -2.63 -12.30 16.70
C GLU A 190 -1.56 -11.28 16.33
N PHE A 191 -1.86 -10.32 15.45
CA PHE A 191 -0.86 -9.40 14.92
C PHE A 191 -0.28 -8.46 16.00
N CYS A 192 -1.12 -7.92 16.86
CA CYS A 192 -0.72 -7.00 17.93
C CYS A 192 -0.44 -7.69 19.27
N LYS A 193 -0.80 -8.98 19.45
CA LYS A 193 -0.60 -9.69 20.72
C LYS A 193 0.72 -10.47 20.81
N ARG A 194 1.37 -10.82 19.72
CA ARG A 194 2.67 -11.49 19.78
C ARG A 194 3.68 -10.55 20.41
N LYS A 195 3.78 -10.62 21.75
CA LYS A 195 4.95 -10.14 22.47
C LYS A 195 6.17 -10.77 21.81
N ILE A 196 7.10 -9.95 21.33
CA ILE A 196 8.45 -10.38 21.09
C ILE A 196 8.91 -11.01 22.41
N GLN A 197 9.10 -12.32 22.43
CA GLN A 197 9.89 -12.92 23.47
C GLN A 197 11.30 -12.41 23.24
N SER A 198 11.65 -11.35 23.98
CA SER A 198 13.02 -10.91 24.11
C SER A 198 13.77 -12.04 24.77
N ASN A 199 14.66 -12.68 24.06
CA ASN A 199 15.75 -13.43 24.66
C ASN A 199 16.79 -12.46 25.17
#